data_3af42798d03598bd4626f42b3e5e48c3
#
_entry.id   3af42798d03598bd4626f42b3e5e48c3
#
_cell.length_a   1.000
_cell.length_b   1.000
_cell.length_c   1.000
_cell.angle_alpha   90.00
_cell.angle_beta   90.00
_cell.angle_gamma   90.00
#
_symmetry.space_group_name_H-M   'P 1'
#
loop_
_entity.id
_entity.type
_entity.pdbx_description
1 polymer ?
#
loop_
_entity_poly.entity_id
_entity_poly.type
_entity_poly.pdbx_seq_one_letter_code
_entity_poly.pdbx_strand_id
1 'polypeptide(L)'
;MIVCLDESGSTCGENAAWGKALALAVQDICAHEGRKFALIHFSGKDEVRTDRFLPGKFTAEELLAAAEHFFDGGTDFETPLKEALRLMDEEAFENADILFITDGYCDISDKLAEKLQNEVSDARCSVIGLLMDQDSPGEAFSLERFCERVLRMS
;
A
#
# COMPACT_ATOMS: atom_id res chain seq x y z
N MET A 1 -8.75 -4.43 4.66
CA MET A 1 -7.92 -4.05 3.50
C MET A 1 -6.91 -3.01 3.91
N ILE A 2 -5.65 -3.24 3.61
CA ILE A 2 -4.56 -2.28 3.80
C ILE A 2 -4.04 -1.94 2.40
N VAL A 3 -3.96 -0.66 2.06
CA VAL A 3 -3.35 -0.20 0.81
C VAL A 3 -2.07 0.57 1.15
N CYS A 4 -0.95 0.15 0.57
CA CYS A 4 0.32 0.88 0.61
C CYS A 4 0.46 1.65 -0.71
N LEU A 5 0.52 2.96 -0.64
CA LEU A 5 0.56 3.84 -1.82
C LEU A 5 1.88 4.59 -1.88
N ASP A 6 2.62 4.35 -2.96
CA ASP A 6 3.87 5.04 -3.25
C ASP A 6 3.60 6.50 -3.64
N GLU A 7 4.17 7.42 -2.84
CA GLU A 7 4.13 8.87 -3.06
C GLU A 7 5.53 9.45 -3.25
N SER A 8 6.43 8.65 -3.83
CA SER A 8 7.76 9.12 -4.20
C SER A 8 7.72 10.14 -5.36
N GLY A 9 8.79 10.91 -5.51
CA GLY A 9 8.87 11.92 -6.57
C GLY A 9 8.70 11.36 -7.98
N SER A 10 9.09 10.09 -8.21
CA SER A 10 8.91 9.42 -9.50
C SER A 10 7.45 9.19 -9.87
N THR A 11 6.53 9.12 -8.89
CA THR A 11 5.10 8.95 -9.15
C THR A 11 4.39 10.26 -9.47
N CYS A 12 5.06 11.40 -9.34
CA CYS A 12 4.46 12.73 -9.54
C CYS A 12 3.75 12.84 -10.91
N GLY A 13 2.59 13.47 -10.94
CA GLY A 13 1.79 13.63 -12.16
C GLY A 13 0.71 12.56 -12.28
N GLU A 14 0.62 11.93 -13.47
CA GLU A 14 -0.45 10.96 -13.78
C GLU A 14 -0.44 9.74 -12.86
N ASN A 15 0.73 9.19 -12.57
CA ASN A 15 0.85 8.03 -11.70
C ASN A 15 0.37 8.33 -10.27
N ALA A 16 0.71 9.49 -9.74
CA ALA A 16 0.22 9.93 -8.42
C ALA A 16 -1.30 10.06 -8.39
N ALA A 17 -1.85 10.74 -9.41
CA ALA A 17 -3.30 10.92 -9.51
C ALA A 17 -4.03 9.59 -9.67
N TRP A 18 -3.51 8.71 -10.52
CA TRP A 18 -4.10 7.40 -10.77
C TRP A 18 -4.01 6.50 -9.54
N GLY A 19 -2.86 6.42 -8.90
CA GLY A 19 -2.67 5.62 -7.69
C GLY A 19 -3.57 6.09 -6.54
N LYS A 20 -3.68 7.41 -6.36
CA LYS A 20 -4.56 8.00 -5.37
C LYS A 20 -6.03 7.71 -5.67
N ALA A 21 -6.45 7.86 -6.91
CA ALA A 21 -7.82 7.58 -7.34
C ALA A 21 -8.17 6.10 -7.10
N LEU A 22 -7.26 5.18 -7.41
CA LEU A 22 -7.48 3.76 -7.15
C LEU A 22 -7.59 3.47 -5.65
N ALA A 23 -6.67 4.02 -4.84
CA ALA A 23 -6.70 3.81 -3.39
C ALA A 23 -8.03 4.30 -2.78
N LEU A 24 -8.51 5.47 -3.21
CA LEU A 24 -9.77 6.02 -2.73
C LEU A 24 -10.99 5.26 -3.25
N ALA A 25 -10.93 4.72 -4.46
CA ALA A 25 -11.99 3.86 -5.00
C ALA A 25 -12.10 2.56 -4.18
N VAL A 26 -10.97 1.95 -3.82
CA VAL A 26 -10.96 0.76 -2.95
C VAL A 26 -11.50 1.12 -1.56
N GLN A 27 -11.15 2.29 -1.03
CA GLN A 27 -11.69 2.78 0.24
C GLN A 27 -13.21 2.90 0.18
N ASP A 28 -13.74 3.48 -0.88
CA ASP A 28 -15.19 3.65 -1.08
C ASP A 28 -15.92 2.30 -1.13
N ILE A 29 -15.37 1.33 -1.87
CA ILE A 29 -15.90 -0.03 -1.91
C ILE A 29 -15.91 -0.66 -0.51
N CYS A 30 -14.80 -0.55 0.22
CA CYS A 30 -14.72 -1.08 1.58
C CYS A 30 -15.76 -0.43 2.51
N ALA A 31 -15.96 0.88 2.40
CA ALA A 31 -16.95 1.61 3.20
C ALA A 31 -18.37 1.10 2.92
N HIS A 32 -18.73 0.91 1.65
CA HIS A 32 -20.04 0.39 1.25
C HIS A 32 -20.27 -1.05 1.71
N GLU A 33 -19.21 -1.85 1.77
CA GLU A 33 -19.26 -3.24 2.23
C GLU A 33 -19.13 -3.40 3.75
N GLY A 34 -18.99 -2.29 4.49
CA GLY A 34 -18.77 -2.32 5.94
C GLY A 34 -17.41 -2.87 6.33
N ARG A 35 -16.43 -2.80 5.45
CA ARG A 35 -15.07 -3.31 5.66
C ARG A 35 -14.14 -2.20 6.17
N LYS A 36 -13.27 -2.57 7.08
CA LYS A 36 -12.22 -1.68 7.59
C LYS A 36 -11.14 -1.48 6.54
N PHE A 37 -10.65 -0.24 6.43
CA PHE A 37 -9.65 0.16 5.43
C PHE A 37 -8.57 1.02 6.09
N ALA A 38 -7.33 0.79 5.72
CA ALA A 38 -6.20 1.65 6.07
C ALA A 38 -5.41 2.00 4.82
N LEU A 39 -5.04 3.27 4.70
CA LEU A 39 -4.17 3.78 3.64
C LEU A 39 -2.83 4.16 4.25
N ILE A 40 -1.77 3.48 3.81
CA ILE A 40 -0.39 3.78 4.18
C ILE A 40 0.24 4.54 3.02
N HIS A 41 0.44 5.85 3.21
CA HIS A 41 1.21 6.67 2.28
C HIS A 41 2.69 6.50 2.60
N PHE A 42 3.53 6.29 1.60
CA PHE A 42 4.96 6.15 1.83
C PHE A 42 5.80 6.80 0.74
N SER A 43 7.05 7.08 1.06
CA SER A 43 8.06 7.59 0.15
C SER A 43 9.43 7.07 0.57
N GLY A 44 10.36 7.91 0.99
CA GLY A 44 11.67 7.49 1.46
C GLY A 44 11.64 6.82 2.83
N LYS A 45 12.82 6.49 3.32
CA LYS A 45 12.98 5.84 4.63
C LYS A 45 12.35 6.67 5.75
N ASP A 46 11.53 6.03 6.56
CA ASP A 46 10.80 6.63 7.69
C ASP A 46 9.73 7.67 7.27
N GLU A 47 9.48 7.85 5.97
CA GLU A 47 8.39 8.67 5.46
C GLU A 47 7.14 7.82 5.29
N VAL A 48 6.27 7.85 6.28
CA VAL A 48 5.04 7.07 6.31
C VAL A 48 3.93 7.83 7.02
N ARG A 49 2.73 7.76 6.46
CA ARG A 49 1.51 8.27 7.08
C ARG A 49 0.42 7.22 6.93
N THR A 50 -0.26 6.91 8.02
CA THR A 50 -1.36 5.94 8.03
C THR A 50 -2.68 6.64 8.32
N ASP A 51 -3.63 6.50 7.41
CA ASP A 51 -5.00 6.93 7.60
C ASP A 51 -5.91 5.70 7.73
N ARG A 52 -6.70 5.64 8.81
CA ARG A 52 -7.64 4.56 9.07
C ARG A 52 -9.06 5.04 8.75
N PHE A 53 -9.76 4.26 7.93
CA PHE A 53 -11.14 4.54 7.57
C PHE A 53 -12.02 3.36 8.02
N LEU A 54 -12.46 3.44 9.27
CA LEU A 54 -13.40 2.46 9.82
C LEU A 54 -14.83 2.84 9.41
N PRO A 55 -15.68 1.86 9.05
CA PRO A 55 -17.03 2.15 8.57
C PRO A 55 -17.83 3.04 9.52
N GLY A 56 -18.33 4.17 8.99
CA GLY A 56 -19.11 5.15 9.77
C GLY A 56 -18.33 5.97 10.79
N LYS A 57 -16.99 5.86 10.80
CA LYS A 57 -16.14 6.52 11.80
C LYS A 57 -15.08 7.44 11.19
N PHE A 58 -15.32 7.98 10.01
CA PHE A 58 -14.42 8.95 9.38
C PHE A 58 -15.22 10.12 8.80
N THR A 59 -14.56 11.24 8.60
CA THR A 59 -15.16 12.46 8.07
C THR A 59 -14.73 12.70 6.63
N ALA A 60 -15.48 13.57 5.91
CA ALA A 60 -15.11 14.01 4.57
C ALA A 60 -13.77 14.75 4.57
N GLU A 61 -13.48 15.52 5.64
CA GLU A 61 -12.22 16.25 5.81
C GLU A 61 -11.02 15.27 5.93
N GLU A 62 -11.17 14.18 6.66
CA GLU A 62 -10.15 13.15 6.79
C GLU A 62 -9.86 12.48 5.44
N LEU A 63 -10.91 12.20 4.67
CA LEU A 63 -10.79 11.62 3.34
C LEU A 63 -10.12 12.60 2.38
N LEU A 64 -10.47 13.88 2.42
CA LEU A 64 -9.84 14.92 1.61
C LEU A 64 -8.37 15.11 1.96
N ALA A 65 -8.04 15.11 3.25
CA ALA A 65 -6.64 15.20 3.71
C ALA A 65 -5.80 14.03 3.18
N ALA A 66 -6.34 12.81 3.17
CA ALA A 66 -5.67 11.66 2.57
C ALA A 66 -5.52 11.81 1.05
N ALA A 67 -6.54 12.33 0.38
CA ALA A 67 -6.53 12.56 -1.07
C ALA A 67 -5.47 13.57 -1.49
N GLU A 68 -5.25 14.61 -0.69
CA GLU A 68 -4.31 15.70 -0.99
C GLU A 68 -2.87 15.44 -0.55
N HIS A 69 -2.64 14.46 0.31
CA HIS A 69 -1.31 14.17 0.84
C HIS A 69 -0.38 13.64 -0.24
N PHE A 70 0.87 14.12 -0.27
CA PHE A 70 1.93 13.64 -1.15
C PHE A 70 3.31 13.95 -0.54
N PHE A 71 4.16 12.93 -0.39
CA PHE A 71 5.48 13.10 0.19
C PHE A 71 6.52 13.74 -0.75
N ASP A 72 6.53 13.34 -2.01
CA ASP A 72 7.51 13.81 -3.01
C ASP A 72 8.98 13.55 -2.61
N GLY A 73 9.26 12.40 -2.02
CA GLY A 73 10.59 12.01 -1.56
C GLY A 73 11.19 10.85 -2.34
N GLY A 74 12.07 10.10 -1.69
CA GLY A 74 12.66 8.87 -2.22
C GLY A 74 11.70 7.68 -2.19
N THR A 75 12.25 6.47 -2.33
CA THR A 75 11.47 5.24 -2.33
C THR A 75 12.08 4.23 -1.38
N ASP A 76 11.32 3.80 -0.38
CA ASP A 76 11.69 2.73 0.54
C ASP A 76 10.48 1.82 0.79
N PHE A 77 10.60 0.54 0.46
CA PHE A 77 9.51 -0.43 0.65
C PHE A 77 9.47 -1.02 2.05
N GLU A 78 10.57 -1.01 2.79
CA GLU A 78 10.60 -1.59 4.13
C GLU A 78 9.73 -0.81 5.11
N THR A 79 9.75 0.52 5.04
CA THR A 79 8.95 1.39 5.92
C THR A 79 7.44 1.06 5.84
N PRO A 80 6.79 1.06 4.66
CA PRO A 80 5.37 0.74 4.58
C PRO A 80 5.04 -0.72 4.90
N LEU A 81 5.94 -1.65 4.57
CA LEU A 81 5.71 -3.07 4.86
C LEU A 81 5.77 -3.35 6.36
N LYS A 82 6.69 -2.73 7.08
CA LYS A 82 6.74 -2.80 8.54
C LYS A 82 5.49 -2.19 9.18
N GLU A 83 5.01 -1.07 8.65
CA GLU A 83 3.77 -0.44 9.12
C GLU A 83 2.56 -1.34 8.84
N ALA A 84 2.48 -1.97 7.67
CA ALA A 84 1.42 -2.91 7.35
C ALA A 84 1.40 -4.09 8.33
N LEU A 85 2.56 -4.67 8.64
CA LEU A 85 2.68 -5.74 9.63
C LEU A 85 2.24 -5.28 11.02
N ARG A 86 2.61 -4.07 11.41
CA ARG A 86 2.17 -3.48 12.69
C ARG A 86 0.65 -3.32 12.74
N LEU A 87 0.02 -2.87 11.65
CA LEU A 87 -1.43 -2.76 11.55
C LEU A 87 -2.13 -4.13 11.67
N MET A 88 -1.54 -5.17 11.11
CA MET A 88 -2.10 -6.53 11.18
C MET A 88 -2.14 -7.08 12.61
N ASP A 89 -1.34 -6.53 13.53
CA ASP A 89 -1.42 -6.86 14.96
C ASP A 89 -2.61 -6.17 15.66
N GLU A 90 -3.20 -5.16 15.02
CA GLU A 90 -4.42 -4.52 15.53
C GLU A 90 -5.65 -5.38 15.18
N GLU A 91 -6.59 -5.51 16.12
CA GLU A 91 -7.83 -6.28 15.92
C GLU A 91 -8.60 -5.84 14.67
N ALA A 92 -8.58 -4.53 14.38
CA ALA A 92 -9.29 -3.97 13.24
C ALA A 92 -8.77 -4.47 11.88
N PHE A 93 -7.49 -4.84 11.81
CA PHE A 93 -6.81 -5.22 10.55
C PHE A 93 -6.27 -6.66 10.58
N GLU A 94 -6.69 -7.45 11.54
CA GLU A 94 -6.39 -8.87 11.58
C GLU A 94 -6.90 -9.54 10.28
N ASN A 95 -6.03 -10.32 9.65
CA ASN A 95 -6.30 -11.00 8.37
C ASN A 95 -6.61 -10.05 7.18
N ALA A 96 -6.17 -8.80 7.24
CA ALA A 96 -6.38 -7.85 6.15
C ALA A 96 -5.51 -8.18 4.94
N ASP A 97 -6.09 -8.14 3.74
CA ASP A 97 -5.33 -8.19 2.50
C ASP A 97 -4.57 -6.89 2.31
N ILE A 98 -3.40 -6.97 1.66
CA ILE A 98 -2.53 -5.83 1.37
C ILE A 98 -2.47 -5.62 -0.14
N LEU A 99 -2.76 -4.39 -0.58
CA LEU A 99 -2.53 -3.93 -1.94
C LEU A 99 -1.36 -2.95 -1.93
N PHE A 100 -0.29 -3.27 -2.63
CA PHE A 100 0.93 -2.47 -2.69
C PHE A 100 1.04 -1.80 -4.06
N ILE A 101 0.90 -0.47 -4.11
CA ILE A 101 0.85 0.32 -5.34
C ILE A 101 2.14 1.13 -5.47
N THR A 102 2.90 0.90 -6.53
CA THR A 102 4.17 1.59 -6.80
C THR A 102 4.45 1.71 -8.31
N ASP A 103 5.30 2.65 -8.69
CA ASP A 103 5.85 2.74 -10.05
C ASP A 103 7.33 2.32 -10.11
N GLY A 104 7.92 1.95 -8.96
CA GLY A 104 9.35 1.86 -8.82
C GLY A 104 9.88 0.52 -8.32
N TYR A 105 11.19 0.53 -8.19
CA TYR A 105 11.97 -0.59 -7.67
C TYR A 105 12.58 -0.19 -6.32
N CYS A 106 12.47 -1.08 -5.36
CA CYS A 106 13.23 -1.00 -4.11
C CYS A 106 13.43 -2.41 -3.57
N ASP A 107 14.63 -2.72 -3.17
CA ASP A 107 14.91 -4.01 -2.58
C ASP A 107 14.55 -4.02 -1.10
N ILE A 108 14.18 -5.20 -0.60
CA ILE A 108 13.91 -5.41 0.83
C ILE A 108 14.84 -6.50 1.35
N SER A 109 15.09 -6.50 2.67
CA SER A 109 15.92 -7.54 3.29
C SER A 109 15.24 -8.91 3.21
N ASP A 110 16.05 -9.97 3.12
CA ASP A 110 15.52 -11.35 3.14
C ASP A 110 14.73 -11.63 4.42
N LYS A 111 15.19 -11.09 5.54
CA LYS A 111 14.51 -11.21 6.84
C LYS A 111 13.10 -10.63 6.80
N LEU A 112 12.92 -9.46 6.21
CA LEU A 112 11.60 -8.84 6.09
C LEU A 112 10.71 -9.60 5.12
N ALA A 113 11.25 -10.04 3.98
CA ALA A 113 10.51 -10.86 3.01
C ALA A 113 10.00 -12.15 3.65
N GLU A 114 10.84 -12.86 4.39
CA GLU A 114 10.47 -14.09 5.09
C GLU A 114 9.42 -13.82 6.17
N LYS A 115 9.59 -12.78 6.96
CA LYS A 115 8.62 -12.38 7.99
C LYS A 115 7.25 -12.09 7.37
N LEU A 116 7.21 -11.32 6.27
CA LEU A 116 5.98 -11.02 5.55
C LEU A 116 5.28 -12.28 5.05
N GLN A 117 6.02 -13.17 4.40
CA GLN A 117 5.46 -14.42 3.89
C GLN A 117 4.86 -15.28 5.01
N ASN A 118 5.52 -15.35 6.15
CA ASN A 118 5.03 -16.11 7.31
C ASN A 118 3.77 -15.49 7.92
N GLU A 119 3.78 -14.18 8.16
CA GLU A 119 2.63 -13.47 8.73
C GLU A 119 1.41 -13.53 7.81
N VAL A 120 1.61 -13.34 6.52
CA VAL A 120 0.54 -13.40 5.51
C VAL A 120 -0.04 -14.81 5.40
N SER A 121 0.82 -15.83 5.41
CA SER A 121 0.39 -17.23 5.40
C SER A 121 -0.42 -17.60 6.63
N ASP A 122 0.05 -17.20 7.82
CA ASP A 122 -0.63 -17.48 9.09
C ASP A 122 -1.99 -16.75 9.18
N ALA A 123 -2.04 -15.52 8.68
CA ALA A 123 -3.27 -14.71 8.66
C ALA A 123 -4.26 -15.11 7.56
N ARG A 124 -3.87 -15.98 6.63
CA ARG A 124 -4.68 -16.36 5.46
C ARG A 124 -5.14 -15.17 4.63
N CYS A 125 -4.28 -14.17 4.50
CA CYS A 125 -4.50 -13.00 3.65
C CYS A 125 -3.60 -13.05 2.43
N SER A 126 -3.80 -12.10 1.50
CA SER A 126 -3.02 -11.99 0.27
C SER A 126 -2.30 -10.66 0.21
N VAL A 127 -1.12 -10.64 -0.39
CA VAL A 127 -0.41 -9.41 -0.76
C VAL A 127 -0.37 -9.33 -2.27
N ILE A 128 -0.97 -8.27 -2.83
CA ILE A 128 -1.04 -8.04 -4.26
C ILE A 128 -0.26 -6.76 -4.56
N GLY A 129 0.68 -6.85 -5.49
CA GLY A 129 1.41 -5.71 -6.00
C GLY A 129 0.73 -5.15 -7.25
N LEU A 130 0.67 -3.82 -7.35
CA LEU A 130 0.25 -3.14 -8.56
C LEU A 130 1.36 -2.22 -9.04
N LEU A 131 1.91 -2.52 -10.21
CA LEU A 131 2.98 -1.76 -10.82
C LEU A 131 2.39 -0.79 -11.84
N MET A 132 2.62 0.51 -11.60
CA MET A 132 2.08 1.60 -12.42
C MET A 132 2.94 1.93 -13.65
N ASP A 133 4.15 1.39 -13.75
CA ASP A 133 5.03 1.60 -14.90
C ASP A 133 5.17 0.32 -15.71
N GLN A 134 5.04 0.44 -17.04
CA GLN A 134 5.02 -0.69 -17.95
C GLN A 134 6.36 -0.99 -18.61
N ASP A 135 7.29 -0.04 -18.58
CA ASP A 135 8.46 -0.09 -19.44
C ASP A 135 9.70 -0.76 -18.82
N SER A 136 9.67 -1.11 -17.53
CA SER A 136 10.83 -1.67 -16.84
C SER A 136 10.59 -3.11 -16.38
N PRO A 137 11.04 -4.11 -17.14
CA PRO A 137 10.83 -5.52 -16.80
C PRO A 137 11.50 -5.96 -15.50
N GLY A 138 12.52 -5.25 -15.02
CA GLY A 138 13.22 -5.58 -13.77
C GLY A 138 12.48 -5.20 -12.49
N GLU A 139 11.52 -4.31 -12.56
CA GLU A 139 10.85 -3.77 -11.36
C GLU A 139 9.83 -4.74 -10.76
N ALA A 140 9.25 -5.62 -11.54
CA ALA A 140 8.35 -6.65 -11.06
C ALA A 140 9.03 -7.61 -10.07
N PHE A 141 10.32 -7.87 -10.24
CA PHE A 141 11.05 -8.84 -9.40
C PHE A 141 11.13 -8.41 -7.94
N SER A 142 11.19 -7.10 -7.64
CA SER A 142 11.21 -6.65 -6.26
C SER A 142 9.86 -6.90 -5.57
N LEU A 143 8.76 -6.71 -6.27
CA LEU A 143 7.42 -6.98 -5.77
C LEU A 143 7.17 -8.48 -5.60
N GLU A 144 7.67 -9.30 -6.51
CA GLU A 144 7.51 -10.77 -6.46
C GLU A 144 8.15 -11.41 -5.23
N ARG A 145 9.07 -10.72 -4.56
CA ARG A 145 9.66 -11.21 -3.31
C ARG A 145 8.67 -11.26 -2.15
N PHE A 146 7.62 -10.44 -2.17
CA PHE A 146 6.65 -10.37 -1.08
C PHE A 146 5.19 -10.38 -1.54
N CYS A 147 4.93 -10.21 -2.83
CA CYS A 147 3.57 -10.24 -3.38
C CYS A 147 3.25 -11.62 -3.95
N GLU A 148 2.06 -12.12 -3.63
CA GLU A 148 1.53 -13.35 -4.22
C GLU A 148 1.27 -13.19 -5.73
N ARG A 149 0.82 -11.99 -6.11
CA ARG A 149 0.56 -11.61 -7.50
C ARG A 149 1.03 -10.18 -7.74
N VAL A 150 1.52 -9.94 -8.94
CA VAL A 150 1.85 -8.59 -9.40
C VAL A 150 1.01 -8.28 -10.63
N LEU A 151 0.21 -7.23 -10.55
CA LEU A 151 -0.57 -6.71 -11.65
C LEU A 151 0.14 -5.49 -12.24
N ARG A 152 0.06 -5.34 -13.55
CA ARG A 152 0.61 -4.18 -14.24
C ARG A 152 -0.53 -3.35 -14.82
N MET A 153 -0.42 -2.04 -14.68
CA MET A 153 -1.35 -1.13 -15.35
C MET A 153 -1.03 -1.12 -16.85
N SER A 154 -2.05 -1.31 -17.64
CA SER A 154 -1.93 -1.26 -19.11
C SER A 154 -2.46 0.06 -19.68
#